data_4ea4e0b8844131a98a7a851528664beb
#
_entry.id   4ea4e0b8844131a98a7a851528664beb
#
_cell.length_a   1.000
_cell.length_b   1.000
_cell.length_c   1.000
_cell.angle_alpha   90.00
_cell.angle_beta   90.00
_cell.angle_gamma   90.00
#
_symmetry.space_group_name_H-M   'P 1'
#
loop_
_entity.id
_entity.type
_entity.pdbx_description
1 polymer ?
#
loop_
_entity_poly.entity_id
_entity_poly.type
_entity_poly.pdbx_seq_one_letter_code
_entity_poly.pdbx_strand_id
1 'polypeptide(L)'
;MFNTFASGLRNSIAKISPVKLLASTAICYFILNKGKLLVSNKKMLCRDKSVLNQDNQTEYFETIDIQEMMKTYPNLTIMNTKSVEMLIGLIRDKNLEVKDFRFYSKRLLRLIIEEALAVDCNVEIVRESPLGLYKTITSTHKMSDYVAVSILRSGNSMVDEIVNIVPEIRIGKILLQRDEESVEKNPIFYFDKLPSDLKGKRIFLLDPMAASGGSAALSIEILLKKGVKEEDIFFLCLISCEVAVKKLFSKFPKMKIITAKMDPVLLPNKYIAPGLGDFGDRFYGTKM
;
A
#
# COMPACT_ATOMS: atom_id res chain seq x y z
N MET A 1 53.80 1.40 -7.31
CA MET A 1 52.75 0.78 -8.16
C MET A 1 51.40 1.48 -8.13
N PHE A 2 51.22 2.57 -7.43
CA PHE A 2 49.91 3.30 -7.35
C PHE A 2 49.79 4.51 -8.33
N ASN A 3 50.88 4.96 -8.93
CA ASN A 3 50.87 6.15 -9.81
C ASN A 3 50.58 5.86 -11.29
N THR A 4 50.58 4.62 -11.73
CA THR A 4 50.36 4.23 -13.15
C THR A 4 48.87 3.96 -13.43
N PHE A 5 48.05 3.75 -12.43
CA PHE A 5 46.60 3.52 -12.60
C PHE A 5 45.79 4.82 -12.79
N ALA A 6 46.30 5.94 -12.26
CA ALA A 6 45.61 7.24 -12.34
C ALA A 6 45.73 7.95 -13.70
N SER A 7 46.76 7.63 -14.46
CA SER A 7 46.99 8.24 -15.80
C SER A 7 46.14 7.59 -16.89
N GLY A 8 45.82 6.29 -16.76
CA GLY A 8 44.96 5.55 -17.71
C GLY A 8 43.50 5.98 -17.67
N LEU A 9 42.96 6.33 -16.49
CA LEU A 9 41.56 6.76 -16.33
C LEU A 9 41.32 8.18 -16.89
N ARG A 10 42.31 9.09 -16.86
CA ARG A 10 42.15 10.45 -17.37
C ARG A 10 41.95 10.52 -18.87
N ASN A 11 42.59 9.63 -19.64
CA ASN A 11 42.50 9.61 -21.08
C ASN A 11 41.27 8.89 -21.65
N SER A 12 40.58 8.07 -20.84
CA SER A 12 39.37 7.38 -21.27
C SER A 12 38.10 8.22 -21.05
N ILE A 13 38.12 9.16 -20.11
CA ILE A 13 36.95 10.01 -19.78
C ILE A 13 36.80 11.19 -20.76
N ALA A 14 37.89 11.62 -21.42
CA ALA A 14 37.88 12.77 -22.33
C ALA A 14 37.24 12.48 -23.71
N LYS A 15 36.81 11.25 -23.99
CA LYS A 15 36.25 10.86 -25.31
C LYS A 15 34.79 10.42 -25.29
N ILE A 16 34.06 10.59 -24.15
CA ILE A 16 32.66 10.22 -24.07
C ILE A 16 31.82 11.50 -24.16
N SER A 17 31.07 11.64 -25.25
CA SER A 17 30.15 12.77 -25.41
C SER A 17 29.03 12.72 -24.32
N PRO A 18 28.52 13.87 -23.85
CA PRO A 18 27.57 13.95 -22.73
C PRO A 18 26.23 13.22 -22.97
N VAL A 19 25.92 12.89 -24.20
CA VAL A 19 24.64 12.33 -24.63
C VAL A 19 24.51 10.81 -24.41
N LYS A 20 25.61 10.08 -24.18
CA LYS A 20 25.59 8.61 -24.00
C LYS A 20 25.63 8.12 -22.57
N LEU A 21 25.62 9.04 -21.58
CA LEU A 21 25.72 8.67 -20.15
C LEU A 21 24.35 8.59 -19.43
N LEU A 22 23.25 8.70 -20.16
CA LEU A 22 21.88 8.78 -19.59
C LEU A 22 21.09 7.47 -19.60
N ALA A 23 21.72 6.36 -19.92
CA ALA A 23 21.00 5.07 -19.93
C ALA A 23 21.79 4.02 -19.15
N SER A 24 21.48 3.90 -17.91
CA SER A 24 21.56 2.79 -16.95
C SER A 24 22.35 3.11 -15.66
N THR A 25 21.70 2.79 -14.54
CA THR A 25 22.18 2.68 -13.16
C THR A 25 22.46 3.96 -12.38
N ALA A 26 22.01 3.96 -11.12
CA ALA A 26 22.16 4.98 -10.09
C ALA A 26 23.45 5.81 -10.22
N ILE A 27 23.32 7.07 -10.60
CA ILE A 27 24.46 7.96 -10.81
C ILE A 27 24.80 8.62 -9.48
N CYS A 28 25.94 8.22 -8.88
CA CYS A 28 26.62 9.03 -7.89
C CYS A 28 27.37 10.15 -8.63
N TYR A 29 26.92 11.41 -8.52
CA TYR A 29 27.68 12.57 -9.00
C TYR A 29 28.85 12.84 -8.05
N PHE A 30 30.07 12.73 -8.57
CA PHE A 30 31.28 13.19 -7.88
C PHE A 30 31.68 14.56 -8.44
N ILE A 31 31.65 15.58 -7.60
CA ILE A 31 32.23 16.89 -7.91
C ILE A 31 33.57 16.97 -7.20
N LEU A 32 34.66 16.98 -7.96
CA LEU A 32 35.99 17.26 -7.45
C LEU A 32 36.27 18.77 -7.47
N ASN A 33 36.28 19.38 -6.30
CA ASN A 33 36.77 20.74 -6.13
C ASN A 33 37.92 20.74 -5.10
N LYS A 34 39.11 21.13 -5.53
CA LYS A 34 40.34 21.27 -4.71
C LYS A 34 40.73 20.02 -3.90
N GLY A 35 40.71 18.83 -4.55
CA GLY A 35 41.34 17.62 -3.96
C GLY A 35 40.64 17.01 -2.75
N LYS A 36 39.41 17.41 -2.41
CA LYS A 36 38.60 16.78 -1.37
C LYS A 36 37.33 16.17 -1.96
N LEU A 37 37.09 14.90 -1.60
CA LEU A 37 35.87 14.18 -1.94
C LEU A 37 34.76 14.69 -1.02
N LEU A 38 33.81 15.47 -1.55
CA LEU A 38 32.61 15.87 -0.82
C LEU A 38 31.46 14.96 -1.27
N VAL A 39 31.05 14.04 -0.41
CA VAL A 39 29.79 13.31 -0.56
C VAL A 39 28.70 14.24 -0.04
N SER A 40 27.98 14.89 -0.95
CA SER A 40 26.83 15.70 -0.61
C SER A 40 25.60 14.81 -0.52
N ASN A 41 25.22 14.43 0.71
CA ASN A 41 23.86 13.96 1.00
C ASN A 41 22.93 15.18 0.97
N LYS A 42 22.61 15.68 -0.20
CA LYS A 42 21.53 16.65 -0.33
C LYS A 42 20.23 15.88 -0.22
N LYS A 43 19.59 15.92 0.96
CA LYS A 43 18.13 15.77 1.06
C LYS A 43 17.53 16.81 0.12
N MET A 44 17.01 16.35 -1.01
CA MET A 44 16.26 17.21 -1.91
C MET A 44 14.92 17.45 -1.21
N LEU A 45 14.82 18.58 -0.52
CA LEU A 45 13.57 19.15 -0.05
C LEU A 45 12.86 19.70 -1.29
N CYS A 46 11.96 18.93 -1.85
CA CYS A 46 10.97 19.47 -2.77
C CYS A 46 9.86 20.11 -1.94
N ARG A 47 9.68 21.40 -2.13
CA ARG A 47 8.53 22.18 -1.65
C ARG A 47 7.49 22.26 -2.76
N ASP A 48 6.27 21.96 -2.39
CA ASP A 48 4.98 22.36 -3.00
C ASP A 48 4.66 22.11 -4.47
N LYS A 49 3.57 21.33 -4.64
CA LYS A 49 2.58 21.32 -5.71
C LYS A 49 3.08 21.09 -7.14
N SER A 50 2.69 19.91 -7.65
CA SER A 50 2.67 19.57 -9.05
C SER A 50 2.18 20.72 -9.94
N VAL A 51 3.10 21.38 -10.61
CA VAL A 51 2.84 22.22 -11.77
C VAL A 51 3.52 21.51 -12.94
N LEU A 52 2.73 21.08 -13.90
CA LEU A 52 3.22 20.64 -15.20
C LEU A 52 3.90 21.83 -15.87
N ASN A 53 5.20 21.90 -15.79
CA ASN A 53 5.98 22.82 -16.60
C ASN A 53 6.16 22.22 -18.00
N GLN A 54 6.00 23.07 -19.01
CA GLN A 54 6.09 22.73 -20.44
C GLN A 54 7.47 22.29 -20.94
N ASP A 55 8.46 22.21 -20.05
CA ASP A 55 9.82 21.79 -20.35
C ASP A 55 10.04 20.38 -19.83
N ASN A 56 9.85 19.37 -20.61
CA ASN A 56 10.25 17.94 -20.53
C ASN A 56 11.08 17.45 -19.30
N GLN A 57 10.87 18.01 -18.10
CA GLN A 57 11.41 17.55 -16.85
C GLN A 57 10.41 16.60 -16.20
N THR A 58 10.82 15.36 -16.02
CA THR A 58 10.03 14.34 -15.32
C THR A 58 9.98 14.73 -13.84
N GLU A 59 8.86 15.28 -13.39
CA GLU A 59 8.62 15.55 -11.96
C GLU A 59 8.33 14.24 -11.24
N TYR A 60 9.02 14.03 -10.12
CA TYR A 60 8.78 12.90 -9.22
C TYR A 60 7.82 13.32 -8.10
N PHE A 61 6.86 12.47 -7.79
CA PHE A 61 5.98 12.69 -6.64
C PHE A 61 6.77 12.63 -5.33
N GLU A 62 6.46 13.52 -4.41
CA GLU A 62 7.04 13.52 -3.07
C GLU A 62 6.70 12.23 -2.32
N THR A 63 7.57 11.84 -1.41
CA THR A 63 7.32 10.70 -0.53
C THR A 63 6.69 11.15 0.78
N ILE A 64 5.74 10.38 1.28
CA ILE A 64 5.14 10.62 2.60
C ILE A 64 6.13 10.20 3.70
N ASP A 65 6.20 10.97 4.76
CA ASP A 65 6.88 10.54 5.99
C ASP A 65 6.01 9.50 6.71
N ILE A 66 6.37 8.23 6.50
CA ILE A 66 5.66 7.08 7.07
C ILE A 66 5.69 7.11 8.61
N GLN A 67 6.81 7.53 9.21
CA GLN A 67 6.96 7.54 10.66
C GLN A 67 6.07 8.60 11.30
N GLU A 68 5.99 9.79 10.70
CA GLU A 68 5.10 10.85 11.14
C GLU A 68 3.63 10.43 11.03
N MET A 69 3.24 9.78 9.91
CA MET A 69 1.89 9.28 9.71
C MET A 69 1.49 8.23 10.75
N MET A 70 2.34 7.24 11.02
CA MET A 70 2.06 6.21 12.01
C MET A 70 2.07 6.76 13.44
N LYS A 71 2.87 7.80 13.72
CA LYS A 71 2.84 8.51 15.00
C LYS A 71 1.53 9.29 15.19
N THR A 72 1.04 9.93 14.13
CA THR A 72 -0.22 10.71 14.14
C THR A 72 -1.44 9.79 14.27
N TYR A 73 -1.39 8.62 13.65
CA TYR A 73 -2.47 7.63 13.62
C TYR A 73 -1.98 6.28 14.17
N PRO A 74 -2.05 6.04 15.50
CA PRO A 74 -1.50 4.82 16.12
C PRO A 74 -2.13 3.50 15.61
N ASN A 75 -3.34 3.56 15.07
CA ASN A 75 -4.04 2.41 14.46
C ASN A 75 -3.79 2.26 12.96
N LEU A 76 -2.83 3.02 12.40
CA LEU A 76 -2.37 2.92 11.03
C LEU A 76 -1.09 2.09 10.97
N THR A 77 -1.11 1.03 10.19
CA THR A 77 0.10 0.25 9.85
C THR A 77 0.43 0.47 8.38
N ILE A 78 1.61 1.01 8.11
CA ILE A 78 2.16 1.15 6.75
C ILE A 78 3.34 0.21 6.64
N MET A 79 3.28 -0.74 5.70
CA MET A 79 4.34 -1.71 5.51
C MET A 79 5.56 -1.03 4.87
N ASN A 80 6.72 -1.14 5.53
CA ASN A 80 7.96 -0.51 5.08
C ASN A 80 9.07 -1.55 4.91
N THR A 81 8.87 -2.52 4.02
CA THR A 81 9.86 -3.54 3.71
C THR A 81 10.32 -3.43 2.26
N LYS A 82 11.57 -3.82 1.99
CA LYS A 82 12.10 -3.83 0.60
C LYS A 82 11.30 -4.72 -0.35
N SER A 83 10.71 -5.81 0.15
CA SER A 83 9.85 -6.69 -0.64
C SER A 83 8.54 -6.00 -1.07
N VAL A 84 7.93 -5.24 -0.16
CA VAL A 84 6.74 -4.43 -0.47
C VAL A 84 7.08 -3.35 -1.48
N GLU A 85 8.17 -2.59 -1.28
CA GLU A 85 8.59 -1.52 -2.20
C GLU A 85 8.85 -2.07 -3.61
N MET A 86 9.55 -3.20 -3.71
CA MET A 86 9.79 -3.87 -4.99
C MET A 86 8.47 -4.27 -5.69
N LEU A 87 7.54 -4.90 -4.96
CA LEU A 87 6.27 -5.36 -5.54
C LEU A 87 5.37 -4.19 -5.95
N ILE A 88 5.32 -3.13 -5.14
CA ILE A 88 4.61 -1.88 -5.49
C ILE A 88 5.21 -1.28 -6.77
N GLY A 89 6.54 -1.21 -6.89
CA GLY A 89 7.20 -0.72 -8.09
C GLY A 89 6.80 -1.49 -9.34
N LEU A 90 6.74 -2.82 -9.25
CA LEU A 90 6.34 -3.69 -10.37
C LEU A 90 4.88 -3.46 -10.79
N ILE A 91 3.92 -3.44 -9.85
CA ILE A 91 2.50 -3.28 -10.18
C ILE A 91 2.13 -1.87 -10.65
N ARG A 92 2.99 -0.86 -10.42
CA ARG A 92 2.79 0.50 -10.93
C ARG A 92 3.08 0.63 -12.42
N ASP A 93 3.90 -0.26 -13.00
CA ASP A 93 4.25 -0.17 -14.42
C ASP A 93 2.97 -0.25 -15.28
N LYS A 94 2.74 0.81 -16.06
CA LYS A 94 1.58 0.92 -16.95
C LYS A 94 1.55 -0.12 -18.07
N ASN A 95 2.72 -0.66 -18.43
CA ASN A 95 2.90 -1.62 -19.50
C ASN A 95 2.80 -3.08 -19.00
N LEU A 96 2.59 -3.28 -17.69
CA LEU A 96 2.52 -4.61 -17.13
C LEU A 96 1.27 -5.35 -17.62
N GLU A 97 1.47 -6.53 -18.18
CA GLU A 97 0.37 -7.38 -18.65
C GLU A 97 -0.54 -7.85 -17.51
N VAL A 98 -1.80 -8.12 -17.82
CA VAL A 98 -2.82 -8.56 -16.83
C VAL A 98 -2.36 -9.77 -16.02
N LYS A 99 -1.72 -10.76 -16.68
CA LYS A 99 -1.17 -11.96 -16.01
C LYS A 99 -0.15 -11.59 -14.92
N ASP A 100 0.79 -10.74 -15.26
CA ASP A 100 1.87 -10.35 -14.36
C ASP A 100 1.39 -9.39 -13.28
N PHE A 101 0.46 -8.48 -13.62
CA PHE A 101 -0.21 -7.63 -12.63
C PHE A 101 -0.92 -8.48 -11.56
N ARG A 102 -1.68 -9.50 -11.96
CA ARG A 102 -2.31 -10.45 -11.03
C ARG A 102 -1.29 -11.17 -10.17
N PHE A 103 -0.22 -11.67 -10.79
CA PHE A 103 0.82 -12.43 -10.10
C PHE A 103 1.50 -11.60 -9.01
N TYR A 104 1.96 -10.38 -9.33
CA TYR A 104 2.62 -9.52 -8.35
C TYR A 104 1.65 -8.95 -7.32
N SER A 105 0.44 -8.61 -7.72
CA SER A 105 -0.61 -8.17 -6.79
C SER A 105 -0.94 -9.25 -5.76
N LYS A 106 -1.14 -10.49 -6.17
CA LYS A 106 -1.41 -11.62 -5.25
C LYS A 106 -0.31 -11.81 -4.21
N ARG A 107 0.95 -11.67 -4.61
CA ARG A 107 2.09 -11.74 -3.66
C ARG A 107 2.01 -10.63 -2.61
N LEU A 108 1.69 -9.41 -3.04
CA LEU A 108 1.56 -8.27 -2.15
C LEU A 108 0.35 -8.41 -1.22
N LEU A 109 -0.78 -8.91 -1.74
CA LEU A 109 -1.99 -9.18 -0.96
C LEU A 109 -1.73 -10.17 0.18
N ARG A 110 -0.94 -11.22 -0.06
CA ARG A 110 -0.53 -12.16 1.01
C ARG A 110 0.23 -11.46 2.11
N LEU A 111 1.20 -10.61 1.77
CA LEU A 111 1.96 -9.86 2.78
C LEU A 111 1.07 -8.97 3.65
N ILE A 112 0.08 -8.30 3.05
CA ILE A 112 -0.86 -7.44 3.80
C ILE A 112 -1.75 -8.26 4.74
N ILE A 113 -2.21 -9.42 4.30
CA ILE A 113 -3.06 -10.30 5.12
C ILE A 113 -2.27 -10.85 6.30
N GLU A 114 -1.03 -11.27 6.09
CA GLU A 114 -0.13 -11.72 7.18
C GLU A 114 0.16 -10.58 8.16
N GLU A 115 0.41 -9.36 7.67
CA GLU A 115 0.60 -8.19 8.52
C GLU A 115 -0.66 -7.88 9.35
N ALA A 116 -1.85 -8.00 8.74
CA ALA A 116 -3.11 -7.78 9.45
C ALA A 116 -3.34 -8.79 10.58
N LEU A 117 -2.96 -10.05 10.37
CA LEU A 117 -2.98 -11.07 11.42
C LEU A 117 -1.95 -10.75 12.51
N ALA A 118 -0.75 -10.29 12.13
CA ALA A 118 0.30 -9.92 13.09
C ALA A 118 -0.09 -8.73 13.96
N VAL A 119 -0.79 -7.73 13.41
CA VAL A 119 -1.33 -6.58 14.17
C VAL A 119 -2.32 -6.99 15.26
N ASP A 120 -2.99 -8.13 15.11
CA ASP A 120 -3.88 -8.68 16.14
C ASP A 120 -3.15 -9.61 17.13
N CYS A 121 -1.89 -9.96 16.90
CA CYS A 121 -1.07 -10.77 17.79
C CYS A 121 -0.39 -9.90 18.85
N ASN A 122 -1.02 -9.76 20.02
CA ASN A 122 -0.55 -8.88 21.10
C ASN A 122 -0.34 -9.59 22.45
N VAL A 123 -0.42 -10.92 22.49
CA VAL A 123 -0.27 -11.69 23.71
C VAL A 123 1.01 -12.51 23.66
N GLU A 124 1.89 -12.29 24.65
CA GLU A 124 3.06 -13.16 24.84
C GLU A 124 2.65 -14.48 25.44
N ILE A 125 3.15 -15.57 24.87
CA ILE A 125 2.99 -16.94 25.38
C ILE A 125 4.32 -17.66 25.37
N VAL A 126 4.42 -18.70 26.21
CA VAL A 126 5.53 -19.65 26.18
C VAL A 126 5.07 -20.91 25.45
N ARG A 127 5.86 -21.38 24.51
CA ARG A 127 5.68 -22.65 23.79
C ARG A 127 6.91 -23.50 23.89
N GLU A 128 6.76 -24.78 23.58
CA GLU A 128 7.84 -25.75 23.55
C GLU A 128 8.17 -26.13 22.11
N SER A 129 9.45 -26.01 21.76
CA SER A 129 10.05 -26.57 20.55
C SER A 129 10.69 -27.90 20.84
N PRO A 130 11.10 -28.70 19.85
CA PRO A 130 11.84 -29.95 20.10
C PRO A 130 13.13 -29.77 20.92
N LEU A 131 13.66 -28.55 21.02
CA LEU A 131 14.91 -28.24 21.70
C LEU A 131 14.74 -27.46 23.02
N GLY A 132 13.49 -27.02 23.35
CA GLY A 132 13.23 -26.32 24.60
C GLY A 132 12.14 -25.25 24.52
N LEU A 133 11.94 -24.57 25.63
CA LEU A 133 10.93 -23.53 25.78
C LEU A 133 11.36 -22.23 25.11
N TYR A 134 10.42 -21.55 24.47
CA TYR A 134 10.63 -20.24 23.86
C TYR A 134 9.41 -19.33 24.04
N LYS A 135 9.66 -18.02 24.03
CA LYS A 135 8.61 -16.99 24.02
C LYS A 135 8.20 -16.66 22.60
N THR A 136 6.91 -16.46 22.37
CA THR A 136 6.35 -16.02 21.11
C THR A 136 5.09 -15.17 21.35
N ILE A 137 4.56 -14.59 20.29
CA ILE A 137 3.31 -13.82 20.33
C ILE A 137 2.17 -14.60 19.66
N THR A 138 0.94 -14.33 20.09
CA THR A 138 -0.28 -14.89 19.49
C THR A 138 -1.44 -13.91 19.62
N SER A 139 -2.50 -14.13 18.85
CA SER A 139 -3.80 -13.50 19.07
C SER A 139 -4.59 -14.25 20.15
N THR A 140 -5.45 -13.53 20.87
CA THR A 140 -6.48 -14.13 21.73
C THR A 140 -7.63 -14.74 20.93
N HIS A 141 -7.74 -14.40 19.65
CA HIS A 141 -8.81 -14.83 18.74
C HIS A 141 -8.41 -16.09 17.99
N LYS A 142 -9.38 -17.00 17.80
CA LYS A 142 -9.22 -18.18 16.94
C LYS A 142 -9.38 -17.77 15.49
N MET A 143 -8.82 -18.54 14.54
CA MET A 143 -9.00 -18.29 13.11
C MET A 143 -10.47 -18.26 12.68
N SER A 144 -11.34 -19.05 13.31
CA SER A 144 -12.80 -19.05 13.11
C SER A 144 -13.53 -17.78 13.60
N ASP A 145 -12.83 -16.89 14.34
CA ASP A 145 -13.39 -15.61 14.78
C ASP A 145 -13.21 -14.50 13.75
N TYR A 146 -12.41 -14.73 12.72
CA TYR A 146 -12.22 -13.79 11.63
C TYR A 146 -13.28 -13.96 10.55
N VAL A 147 -13.72 -12.84 9.98
CA VAL A 147 -14.62 -12.76 8.83
C VAL A 147 -14.02 -11.76 7.83
N ALA A 148 -13.86 -12.18 6.59
CA ALA A 148 -13.47 -11.28 5.53
C ALA A 148 -14.69 -10.68 4.85
N VAL A 149 -14.71 -9.36 4.69
CA VAL A 149 -15.79 -8.65 4.00
C VAL A 149 -15.19 -7.91 2.80
N SER A 150 -15.53 -8.39 1.61
CA SER A 150 -15.03 -7.83 0.36
C SER A 150 -15.93 -6.70 -0.14
N ILE A 151 -15.35 -5.54 -0.41
CA ILE A 151 -16.02 -4.45 -1.13
C ILE A 151 -15.90 -4.74 -2.62
N LEU A 152 -17.01 -5.15 -3.23
CA LEU A 152 -17.06 -5.45 -4.66
C LEU A 152 -16.95 -4.16 -5.48
N ARG A 153 -16.25 -4.22 -6.61
CA ARG A 153 -15.63 -5.34 -7.37
C ARG A 153 -14.20 -5.65 -6.88
N SER A 154 -13.37 -4.64 -6.64
CA SER A 154 -11.91 -4.75 -6.45
C SER A 154 -11.52 -5.61 -5.25
N GLY A 155 -12.21 -5.50 -4.13
CA GLY A 155 -11.92 -6.29 -2.93
C GLY A 155 -12.03 -7.81 -3.13
N ASN A 156 -12.77 -8.26 -4.15
CA ASN A 156 -12.86 -9.69 -4.44
C ASN A 156 -11.52 -10.32 -4.90
N SER A 157 -10.56 -9.50 -5.38
CA SER A 157 -9.21 -9.96 -5.71
C SER A 157 -8.42 -10.48 -4.51
N MET A 158 -8.82 -10.05 -3.29
CA MET A 158 -8.16 -10.42 -2.04
C MET A 158 -8.72 -11.72 -1.43
N VAL A 159 -9.90 -12.15 -1.90
CA VAL A 159 -10.64 -13.28 -1.26
C VAL A 159 -9.89 -14.59 -1.39
N ASP A 160 -9.35 -14.92 -2.56
CA ASP A 160 -8.63 -16.18 -2.74
C ASP A 160 -7.40 -16.25 -1.84
N GLU A 161 -6.68 -15.13 -1.72
CA GLU A 161 -5.45 -15.09 -0.92
C GLU A 161 -5.75 -15.21 0.58
N ILE A 162 -6.82 -14.59 1.06
CA ILE A 162 -7.17 -14.69 2.48
C ILE A 162 -7.68 -16.09 2.84
N VAL A 163 -8.41 -16.76 1.95
CA VAL A 163 -8.83 -18.16 2.14
C VAL A 163 -7.63 -19.10 2.17
N ASN A 164 -6.61 -18.84 1.35
CA ASN A 164 -5.38 -19.62 1.35
C ASN A 164 -4.57 -19.49 2.66
N ILE A 165 -4.66 -18.32 3.34
CA ILE A 165 -3.95 -18.05 4.59
C ILE A 165 -4.79 -18.48 5.80
N VAL A 166 -6.09 -18.23 5.76
CA VAL A 166 -7.06 -18.54 6.83
C VAL A 166 -8.18 -19.40 6.24
N PRO A 167 -8.00 -20.73 6.13
CA PRO A 167 -8.94 -21.61 5.44
C PRO A 167 -10.35 -21.64 6.05
N GLU A 168 -10.46 -21.37 7.35
CA GLU A 168 -11.73 -21.36 8.07
C GLU A 168 -12.50 -20.02 7.96
N ILE A 169 -11.91 -19.01 7.28
CA ILE A 169 -12.49 -17.67 7.23
C ILE A 169 -13.81 -17.67 6.47
N ARG A 170 -14.81 -17.01 7.05
CA ARG A 170 -16.09 -16.80 6.37
C ARG A 170 -16.05 -15.52 5.55
N ILE A 171 -16.73 -15.54 4.40
CA ILE A 171 -16.70 -14.43 3.44
C ILE A 171 -18.05 -13.72 3.42
N GLY A 172 -18.01 -12.41 3.65
CA GLY A 172 -19.08 -11.49 3.34
C GLY A 172 -18.76 -10.64 2.12
N LYS A 173 -19.78 -10.09 1.48
CA LYS A 173 -19.64 -9.20 0.33
C LYS A 173 -20.55 -7.99 0.49
N ILE A 174 -20.03 -6.81 0.11
CA ILE A 174 -20.78 -5.57 0.03
C ILE A 174 -20.59 -5.04 -1.39
N LEU A 175 -21.69 -4.76 -2.10
CA LEU A 175 -21.65 -4.12 -3.41
C LEU A 175 -21.92 -2.63 -3.26
N LEU A 176 -20.92 -1.86 -3.60
CA LEU A 176 -20.98 -0.41 -3.73
C LEU A 176 -20.60 -0.02 -5.15
N GLN A 177 -21.26 0.98 -5.68
CA GLN A 177 -20.90 1.60 -6.94
C GLN A 177 -20.76 3.11 -6.73
N ARG A 178 -19.76 3.72 -7.36
CA ARG A 178 -19.63 5.19 -7.34
C ARG A 178 -20.68 5.79 -8.24
N ASP A 179 -21.29 6.87 -7.78
CA ASP A 179 -22.12 7.70 -8.63
C ASP A 179 -21.22 8.44 -9.62
N GLU A 180 -21.15 7.94 -10.85
CA GLU A 180 -20.29 8.53 -11.87
C GLU A 180 -20.84 9.86 -12.43
N GLU A 181 -22.15 10.13 -12.24
CA GLU A 181 -22.82 11.35 -12.68
C GLU A 181 -22.59 12.50 -11.68
N SER A 182 -22.32 12.20 -10.41
CA SER A 182 -22.05 13.21 -9.40
C SER A 182 -20.58 13.65 -9.39
N VAL A 183 -20.35 14.95 -9.18
CA VAL A 183 -19.00 15.54 -9.04
C VAL A 183 -18.24 14.90 -7.86
N GLU A 184 -18.95 14.56 -6.80
CA GLU A 184 -18.37 14.00 -5.58
C GLU A 184 -18.06 12.49 -5.70
N LYS A 185 -18.65 11.80 -6.67
CA LYS A 185 -18.54 10.34 -6.86
C LYS A 185 -18.78 9.55 -5.57
N ASN A 186 -19.83 9.94 -4.83
CA ASN A 186 -20.18 9.27 -3.59
C ASN A 186 -20.56 7.80 -3.84
N PRO A 187 -20.19 6.88 -2.94
CA PRO A 187 -20.56 5.48 -3.09
C PRO A 187 -22.07 5.30 -2.82
N ILE A 188 -22.74 4.58 -3.71
CA ILE A 188 -24.13 4.15 -3.57
C ILE A 188 -24.12 2.69 -3.13
N PHE A 189 -24.90 2.38 -2.09
CA PHE A 189 -25.09 1.02 -1.62
C PHE A 189 -26.12 0.29 -2.48
N TYR A 190 -25.82 -0.92 -2.92
CA TYR A 190 -26.73 -1.77 -3.69
C TYR A 190 -27.19 -2.97 -2.86
N PHE A 191 -26.27 -3.77 -2.32
CA PHE A 191 -26.64 -4.87 -1.44
C PHE A 191 -25.46 -5.34 -0.57
N ASP A 192 -25.78 -6.07 0.49
CA ASP A 192 -24.83 -6.87 1.26
C ASP A 192 -25.27 -8.35 1.34
N LYS A 193 -24.26 -9.22 1.40
CA LYS A 193 -24.43 -10.62 1.78
C LYS A 193 -23.38 -10.94 2.83
N LEU A 194 -23.77 -10.81 4.08
CA LEU A 194 -22.90 -10.93 5.24
C LEU A 194 -23.33 -12.13 6.11
N PRO A 195 -22.39 -12.80 6.82
CA PRO A 195 -22.74 -13.75 7.88
C PRO A 195 -23.67 -13.11 8.92
N SER A 196 -24.60 -13.88 9.47
CA SER A 196 -25.60 -13.38 10.41
C SER A 196 -25.03 -13.05 11.80
N ASP A 197 -23.91 -13.70 12.19
CA ASP A 197 -23.28 -13.64 13.51
C ASP A 197 -21.96 -12.83 13.49
N LEU A 198 -22.03 -11.58 13.08
CA LEU A 198 -20.85 -10.69 13.01
C LEU A 198 -20.45 -10.11 14.37
N LYS A 199 -21.38 -10.08 15.33
CA LYS A 199 -21.11 -9.50 16.66
C LYS A 199 -19.97 -10.24 17.36
N GLY A 200 -18.93 -9.50 17.76
CA GLY A 200 -17.75 -10.07 18.43
C GLY A 200 -16.77 -10.76 17.49
N LYS A 201 -16.96 -10.66 16.17
CA LYS A 201 -16.02 -11.17 15.17
C LYS A 201 -15.03 -10.10 14.74
N ARG A 202 -13.82 -10.53 14.40
CA ARG A 202 -12.78 -9.72 13.79
C ARG A 202 -13.07 -9.58 12.29
N ILE A 203 -13.21 -8.38 11.79
CA ILE A 203 -13.59 -8.12 10.40
C ILE A 203 -12.40 -7.63 9.59
N PHE A 204 -11.97 -8.42 8.63
CA PHE A 204 -11.05 -7.96 7.58
C PHE A 204 -11.86 -7.36 6.44
N LEU A 205 -11.95 -6.01 6.39
CA LEU A 205 -12.60 -5.27 5.32
C LEU A 205 -11.61 -5.10 4.17
N LEU A 206 -11.95 -5.62 2.99
CA LEU A 206 -11.03 -5.77 1.86
C LEU A 206 -11.36 -4.81 0.73
N ASP A 207 -10.47 -3.88 0.43
CA ASP A 207 -10.50 -3.04 -0.78
C ASP A 207 -9.06 -2.62 -1.15
N PRO A 208 -8.52 -3.02 -2.31
CA PRO A 208 -7.14 -2.70 -2.69
C PRO A 208 -6.78 -1.21 -2.73
N MET A 209 -7.75 -0.34 -2.92
CA MET A 209 -7.50 1.09 -3.16
C MET A 209 -8.31 2.00 -2.23
N ALA A 210 -7.62 2.72 -1.35
CA ALA A 210 -8.23 3.69 -0.44
C ALA A 210 -7.96 5.14 -0.92
N ALA A 211 -8.70 5.61 -1.92
CA ALA A 211 -8.51 6.94 -2.52
C ALA A 211 -9.16 8.06 -1.68
N SER A 212 -10.48 8.20 -1.72
CA SER A 212 -11.22 9.17 -0.90
C SER A 212 -11.73 8.60 0.42
N GLY A 213 -11.62 7.28 0.61
CA GLY A 213 -12.16 6.57 1.77
C GLY A 213 -13.69 6.44 1.81
N GLY A 214 -14.39 6.87 0.76
CA GLY A 214 -15.85 6.86 0.75
C GLY A 214 -16.45 5.46 0.84
N SER A 215 -16.01 4.53 -0.03
CA SER A 215 -16.48 3.14 -0.05
C SER A 215 -16.19 2.42 1.26
N ALA A 216 -14.98 2.58 1.80
CA ALA A 216 -14.62 2.02 3.09
C ALA A 216 -15.51 2.58 4.21
N ALA A 217 -15.72 3.90 4.26
CA ALA A 217 -16.55 4.54 5.27
C ALA A 217 -17.99 4.00 5.26
N LEU A 218 -18.62 3.92 4.09
CA LEU A 218 -19.97 3.38 3.97
C LEU A 218 -20.05 1.90 4.35
N SER A 219 -19.05 1.09 3.99
CA SER A 219 -18.97 -0.32 4.38
C SER A 219 -18.83 -0.47 5.90
N ILE A 220 -18.01 0.38 6.54
CA ILE A 220 -17.86 0.38 8.01
C ILE A 220 -19.20 0.73 8.68
N GLU A 221 -19.93 1.73 8.20
CA GLU A 221 -21.26 2.07 8.73
C GLU A 221 -22.24 0.89 8.67
N ILE A 222 -22.22 0.14 7.56
CA ILE A 222 -23.05 -1.06 7.40
C ILE A 222 -22.66 -2.11 8.44
N LEU A 223 -21.37 -2.36 8.65
CA LEU A 223 -20.88 -3.32 9.64
C LEU A 223 -21.25 -2.91 11.07
N LEU A 224 -21.09 -1.63 11.43
CA LEU A 224 -21.49 -1.10 12.73
C LEU A 224 -23.00 -1.28 12.98
N LYS A 225 -23.85 -1.04 11.97
CA LYS A 225 -25.31 -1.31 12.04
C LYS A 225 -25.64 -2.79 12.23
N LYS A 226 -24.74 -3.71 11.82
CA LYS A 226 -24.87 -5.17 12.06
C LYS A 226 -24.29 -5.61 13.41
N GLY A 227 -23.87 -4.66 14.26
CA GLY A 227 -23.40 -4.91 15.63
C GLY A 227 -21.92 -5.25 15.76
N VAL A 228 -21.13 -5.06 14.69
CA VAL A 228 -19.66 -5.11 14.76
C VAL A 228 -19.16 -3.91 15.55
N LYS A 229 -18.14 -4.08 16.38
CA LYS A 229 -17.49 -2.96 17.05
C LYS A 229 -16.41 -2.38 16.15
N GLU A 230 -16.19 -1.08 16.30
CA GLU A 230 -15.20 -0.34 15.48
C GLU A 230 -13.77 -0.90 15.65
N GLU A 231 -13.37 -1.19 16.89
CA GLU A 231 -12.07 -1.77 17.23
C GLU A 231 -11.81 -3.17 16.65
N ASP A 232 -12.89 -3.85 16.22
CA ASP A 232 -12.84 -5.18 15.60
C ASP A 232 -12.71 -5.10 14.07
N ILE A 233 -12.67 -3.89 13.47
CA ILE A 233 -12.56 -3.69 12.02
C ILE A 233 -11.12 -3.39 11.63
N PHE A 234 -10.60 -4.20 10.72
CA PHE A 234 -9.29 -4.07 10.09
C PHE A 234 -9.50 -3.80 8.61
N PHE A 235 -9.20 -2.60 8.16
CA PHE A 235 -9.31 -2.24 6.75
C PHE A 235 -7.98 -2.51 6.05
N LEU A 236 -7.99 -3.43 5.08
CA LEU A 236 -6.82 -3.87 4.34
C LEU A 236 -6.82 -3.28 2.93
N CYS A 237 -5.77 -2.52 2.58
CA CYS A 237 -5.63 -1.96 1.24
C CYS A 237 -4.17 -2.01 0.74
N LEU A 238 -3.97 -2.06 -0.58
CA LEU A 238 -2.63 -2.02 -1.18
C LEU A 238 -2.08 -0.60 -1.17
N ILE A 239 -2.88 0.34 -1.66
CA ILE A 239 -2.50 1.75 -1.73
C ILE A 239 -3.59 2.60 -1.09
N SER A 240 -3.14 3.49 -0.21
CA SER A 240 -3.97 4.54 0.38
C SER A 240 -3.38 5.91 0.10
N CYS A 241 -4.14 6.95 0.40
CA CYS A 241 -3.62 8.31 0.49
C CYS A 241 -4.06 8.97 1.80
N GLU A 242 -3.38 10.05 2.16
CA GLU A 242 -3.62 10.77 3.41
C GLU A 242 -5.08 11.22 3.57
N VAL A 243 -5.73 11.62 2.47
CA VAL A 243 -7.14 12.06 2.46
C VAL A 243 -8.06 10.94 2.96
N ALA A 244 -7.85 9.70 2.50
CA ALA A 244 -8.63 8.55 2.94
C ALA A 244 -8.39 8.23 4.42
N VAL A 245 -7.13 8.22 4.84
CA VAL A 245 -6.73 7.93 6.23
C VAL A 245 -7.31 8.95 7.19
N LYS A 246 -7.16 10.26 6.89
CA LYS A 246 -7.74 11.35 7.69
C LYS A 246 -9.27 11.22 7.80
N LYS A 247 -9.96 11.00 6.69
CA LYS A 247 -11.41 10.84 6.65
C LYS A 247 -11.87 9.64 7.49
N LEU A 248 -11.21 8.51 7.34
CA LEU A 248 -11.58 7.29 8.06
C LEU A 248 -11.35 7.43 9.56
N PHE A 249 -10.18 7.90 10.01
CA PHE A 249 -9.91 8.07 11.43
C PHE A 249 -10.66 9.22 12.09
N SER A 250 -11.04 10.26 11.33
CA SER A 250 -11.93 11.31 11.87
C SER A 250 -13.32 10.77 12.22
N LYS A 251 -13.78 9.72 11.54
CA LYS A 251 -15.10 9.13 11.73
C LYS A 251 -15.07 7.86 12.57
N PHE A 252 -13.99 7.08 12.45
CA PHE A 252 -13.81 5.76 13.06
C PHE A 252 -12.41 5.65 13.68
N PRO A 253 -12.15 6.32 14.82
CA PRO A 253 -10.79 6.42 15.40
C PRO A 253 -10.25 5.10 15.97
N LYS A 254 -11.12 4.11 16.26
CA LYS A 254 -10.72 2.84 16.87
C LYS A 254 -10.44 1.73 15.85
N MET A 255 -10.90 1.87 14.60
CA MET A 255 -10.60 0.89 13.57
C MET A 255 -9.10 0.82 13.28
N LYS A 256 -8.67 -0.26 12.64
CA LYS A 256 -7.29 -0.40 12.18
C LYS A 256 -7.21 -0.31 10.67
N ILE A 257 -6.19 0.36 10.15
CA ILE A 257 -5.88 0.42 8.71
C ILE A 257 -4.52 -0.24 8.49
N ILE A 258 -4.47 -1.21 7.58
CA ILE A 258 -3.24 -1.86 7.15
C ILE A 258 -3.08 -1.61 5.65
N THR A 259 -2.03 -0.90 5.28
CA THR A 259 -1.74 -0.54 3.88
C THR A 259 -0.30 -0.88 3.50
N ALA A 260 -0.09 -1.35 2.27
CA ALA A 260 1.26 -1.60 1.79
C ALA A 260 2.01 -0.31 1.47
N LYS A 261 1.32 0.69 0.92
CA LYS A 261 1.91 1.98 0.56
C LYS A 261 0.93 3.12 0.76
N MET A 262 1.45 4.28 1.15
CA MET A 262 0.71 5.54 1.06
C MET A 262 1.30 6.41 -0.04
N ASP A 263 0.43 6.99 -0.86
CA ASP A 263 0.77 7.92 -1.92
C ASP A 263 0.36 9.35 -1.54
N PRO A 264 1.13 10.36 -2.00
CA PRO A 264 0.98 11.72 -1.49
C PRO A 264 -0.25 12.46 -2.02
N VAL A 265 -0.77 12.09 -3.19
CA VAL A 265 -1.73 12.94 -3.90
C VAL A 265 -3.02 12.20 -4.24
N LEU A 266 -4.15 12.83 -3.94
CA LEU A 266 -5.45 12.50 -4.52
C LEU A 266 -5.78 13.52 -5.61
N LEU A 267 -5.85 13.06 -6.85
CA LEU A 267 -6.18 13.90 -8.00
C LEU A 267 -7.66 14.35 -8.00
N PRO A 268 -8.01 15.42 -8.71
CA PRO A 268 -9.41 15.87 -8.82
C PRO A 268 -10.38 14.81 -9.34
N ASN A 269 -9.92 13.94 -10.23
CA ASN A 269 -10.69 12.80 -10.75
C ASN A 269 -10.85 11.63 -9.76
N LYS A 270 -10.35 11.81 -8.51
CA LYS A 270 -10.36 10.82 -7.42
C LYS A 270 -9.44 9.61 -7.62
N TYR A 271 -8.45 9.70 -8.50
CA TYR A 271 -7.35 8.75 -8.57
C TYR A 271 -6.22 9.14 -7.63
N ILE A 272 -5.54 8.12 -7.09
CA ILE A 272 -4.33 8.30 -6.30
C ILE A 272 -3.14 8.49 -7.25
N ALA A 273 -2.22 9.40 -6.94
CA ALA A 273 -0.98 9.60 -7.69
C ALA A 273 0.25 9.50 -6.77
N PRO A 274 1.35 8.85 -7.24
CA PRO A 274 1.53 8.19 -8.53
C PRO A 274 0.59 7.01 -8.79
N GLY A 275 0.05 6.38 -7.74
CA GLY A 275 -0.97 5.34 -7.84
C GLY A 275 -0.56 4.15 -8.70
N LEU A 276 -1.56 3.46 -9.23
CA LEU A 276 -1.39 2.35 -10.18
C LEU A 276 -2.52 2.28 -11.22
N GLY A 277 -3.34 3.35 -11.33
CA GLY A 277 -4.54 3.36 -12.16
C GLY A 277 -5.75 2.70 -11.48
N ASP A 278 -6.71 2.19 -12.26
CA ASP A 278 -7.82 1.39 -11.72
C ASP A 278 -7.35 -0.04 -11.46
N PHE A 279 -7.28 -0.40 -10.17
CA PHE A 279 -6.84 -1.74 -9.77
C PHE A 279 -7.76 -2.83 -10.32
N GLY A 280 -9.09 -2.61 -10.25
CA GLY A 280 -10.07 -3.59 -10.71
C GLY A 280 -9.95 -3.86 -12.20
N ASP A 281 -9.87 -2.82 -13.02
CA ASP A 281 -9.74 -2.95 -14.46
C ASP A 281 -8.43 -3.65 -14.85
N ARG A 282 -7.31 -3.29 -14.20
CA ARG A 282 -6.01 -3.94 -14.42
C ARG A 282 -6.00 -5.40 -13.96
N PHE A 283 -6.60 -5.70 -12.79
CA PHE A 283 -6.61 -7.05 -12.24
C PHE A 283 -7.53 -7.98 -13.02
N TYR A 284 -8.71 -7.51 -13.43
CA TYR A 284 -9.68 -8.33 -14.16
C TYR A 284 -9.51 -8.27 -15.68
N GLY A 285 -8.74 -7.30 -16.20
CA GLY A 285 -8.52 -7.11 -17.64
C GLY A 285 -9.76 -6.58 -18.36
N THR A 286 -10.53 -5.70 -17.71
CA THR A 286 -11.80 -5.19 -18.24
C THR A 286 -11.64 -3.91 -19.06
N LYS A 287 -10.55 -3.18 -18.87
CA LYS A 287 -10.11 -2.06 -19.73
C LYS A 287 -8.60 -2.22 -19.94
N MET A 288 -8.18 -2.21 -21.16
CA MET A 288 -6.77 -2.17 -21.56
C MET A 288 -6.44 -0.80 -22.15
#